data_800b6beff591ea64a678b312aeec7ba8
#
_entry.id   800b6beff591ea64a678b312aeec7ba8
#
_cell.length_a   1.000
_cell.length_b   1.000
_cell.length_c   1.000
_cell.angle_alpha   90.00
_cell.angle_beta   90.00
_cell.angle_gamma   90.00
#
_symmetry.space_group_name_H-M   'P 1'
#
loop_
_entity.id
_entity.type
_entity.pdbx_description
1 polymer ?
#
loop_
_entity_poly.entity_id
_entity_poly.type
_entity_poly.pdbx_seq_one_letter_code
_entity_poly.pdbx_strand_id
1 'polypeptide(L)'
;MARPKNVVLEYRNYELPADFPILVLTGDRWHISPVPGKHLHIHNCLEIGLCHSSGGTMVFDHQQVHFAAGDVTCIARNVPHTTWSDPEEASRWSYLFLDVEALLGPSVLQHHSRLKDTGRFLSDCHLLLHSRDHPRIREHVEEIIREMQDRAPGYHTCVKSLCTALLIGMLRVYSQEDKSDVRDPYMSAISPALDYIHENYMQDFPQEVLSSLCHLSPTHFRRLFREQIGTSPLSFLHQTRILKSCTLLRSSALSVTEISSMVGYNSQSSYNRHFAKALGSTPREWRKTSADSPRPSLLIFSGWTEAEEPLSDPS
;
A
#
# COMPACT_ATOMS: atom_id res chain seq x y z
N MET A 1 -0.24 24.79 -9.29
CA MET A 1 1.22 25.04 -9.08
C MET A 1 2.01 23.85 -9.63
N ALA A 2 3.11 24.05 -10.35
CA ALA A 2 3.92 22.95 -10.87
C ALA A 2 4.59 22.21 -9.71
N ARG A 3 4.54 20.86 -9.74
CA ARG A 3 5.22 19.97 -8.78
C ARG A 3 6.71 20.36 -8.70
N PRO A 4 7.31 20.47 -7.51
CA PRO A 4 8.75 20.66 -7.43
C PRO A 4 9.45 19.52 -8.17
N LYS A 5 10.40 19.83 -9.02
CA LYS A 5 11.03 18.93 -10.02
C LYS A 5 11.74 17.69 -9.49
N ASN A 6 11.70 17.39 -8.17
CA ASN A 6 12.44 16.29 -7.52
C ASN A 6 11.66 15.56 -6.40
N VAL A 7 10.34 15.44 -6.48
CA VAL A 7 9.63 14.57 -5.54
C VAL A 7 9.84 13.13 -5.99
N VAL A 8 10.71 12.41 -5.29
CA VAL A 8 10.86 10.96 -5.49
C VAL A 8 9.65 10.28 -4.89
N LEU A 9 8.93 9.51 -5.70
CA LEU A 9 7.81 8.71 -5.25
C LEU A 9 8.33 7.35 -4.77
N GLU A 10 8.07 7.01 -3.50
CA GLU A 10 8.40 5.70 -2.93
C GLU A 10 7.25 4.73 -3.22
N TYR A 11 7.55 3.59 -3.81
CA TYR A 11 6.58 2.52 -3.97
C TYR A 11 6.70 1.51 -2.83
N ARG A 12 5.63 1.33 -2.06
CA ARG A 12 5.52 0.39 -0.95
C ARG A 12 4.69 -0.82 -1.35
N ASN A 13 5.33 -1.98 -1.41
CA ASN A 13 4.64 -3.23 -1.68
C ASN A 13 4.35 -3.95 -0.35
N TYR A 14 3.11 -3.90 0.11
CA TYR A 14 2.66 -4.67 1.26
C TYR A 14 2.33 -6.10 0.83
N GLU A 15 2.93 -7.07 1.51
CA GLU A 15 2.71 -8.49 1.29
C GLU A 15 1.51 -8.96 2.11
N LEU A 16 0.39 -9.14 1.44
CA LEU A 16 -0.82 -9.64 2.08
C LEU A 16 -0.80 -11.17 2.09
N PRO A 17 -1.27 -11.84 3.18
CA PRO A 17 -1.40 -13.30 3.21
C PRO A 17 -2.32 -13.79 2.08
N ALA A 18 -1.90 -14.88 1.40
CA ALA A 18 -2.62 -15.35 0.22
C ALA A 18 -4.00 -15.97 0.54
N ASP A 19 -4.14 -16.58 1.72
CA ASP A 19 -5.36 -17.22 2.21
C ASP A 19 -6.36 -16.24 2.82
N PHE A 20 -5.85 -15.14 3.37
CA PHE A 20 -6.65 -14.09 4.00
C PHE A 20 -5.99 -12.73 3.80
N PRO A 21 -6.23 -12.03 2.66
CA PRO A 21 -5.44 -10.90 2.20
C PRO A 21 -5.72 -9.59 2.95
N ILE A 22 -5.47 -9.63 4.24
CA ILE A 22 -5.46 -8.48 5.14
C ILE A 22 -4.20 -8.53 6.03
N LEU A 23 -3.50 -7.41 6.11
CA LEU A 23 -2.37 -7.21 7.01
C LEU A 23 -2.74 -6.11 8.01
N VAL A 24 -2.54 -6.40 9.29
CA VAL A 24 -2.79 -5.43 10.36
C VAL A 24 -1.47 -5.07 11.02
N LEU A 25 -1.16 -3.79 11.07
CA LEU A 25 -0.04 -3.22 11.83
C LEU A 25 -0.63 -2.48 13.02
N THR A 26 -0.31 -2.94 14.23
CA THR A 26 -0.83 -2.35 15.48
C THR A 26 0.18 -2.51 16.61
N GLY A 27 -0.03 -1.77 17.70
CA GLY A 27 0.83 -1.75 18.87
C GLY A 27 1.70 -0.49 18.97
N ASP A 28 2.46 -0.41 20.06
CA ASP A 28 3.15 0.82 20.44
C ASP A 28 4.35 1.20 19.57
N ARG A 29 4.79 0.32 18.70
CA ARG A 29 5.91 0.57 17.78
C ARG A 29 5.54 1.35 16.52
N TRP A 30 4.26 1.56 16.25
CA TRP A 30 3.82 2.21 15.01
C TRP A 30 3.56 3.70 15.24
N HIS A 31 4.64 4.48 15.17
CA HIS A 31 4.61 5.93 15.31
C HIS A 31 5.03 6.60 14.01
N ILE A 32 4.37 7.70 13.71
CA ILE A 32 4.73 8.56 12.59
C ILE A 32 5.67 9.65 13.08
N SER A 33 6.78 9.86 12.38
CA SER A 33 7.76 10.89 12.68
C SER A 33 7.15 12.31 12.62
N PRO A 34 7.52 13.23 13.51
CA PRO A 34 7.18 14.64 13.37
C PRO A 34 8.00 15.35 12.27
N VAL A 35 9.02 14.68 11.72
CA VAL A 35 9.79 15.23 10.60
C VAL A 35 9.05 14.97 9.29
N PRO A 36 8.67 16.03 8.54
CA PRO A 36 8.02 15.85 7.25
C PRO A 36 8.84 14.96 6.32
N GLY A 37 8.22 13.92 5.79
CA GLY A 37 8.84 13.04 4.82
C GLY A 37 9.22 13.81 3.54
N LYS A 38 10.42 13.53 2.99
CA LYS A 38 10.89 14.15 1.73
C LYS A 38 10.18 13.60 0.49
N HIS A 39 9.43 12.52 0.65
CA HIS A 39 8.87 11.73 -0.45
C HIS A 39 7.39 11.45 -0.21
N LEU A 40 6.60 11.52 -1.27
CA LEU A 40 5.29 10.89 -1.31
C LEU A 40 5.50 9.38 -1.51
N HIS A 41 4.55 8.57 -1.05
CA HIS A 41 4.55 7.15 -1.35
C HIS A 41 3.20 6.70 -1.91
N ILE A 42 3.24 5.58 -2.59
CA ILE A 42 2.07 4.83 -3.06
C ILE A 42 2.22 3.37 -2.64
N HIS A 43 1.12 2.66 -2.57
CA HIS A 43 1.10 1.22 -2.23
C HIS A 43 0.15 0.41 -3.13
N ASN A 44 0.28 -0.92 -3.06
CA ASN A 44 -0.39 -1.89 -3.92
C ASN A 44 -1.78 -2.36 -3.42
N CYS A 45 -2.27 -1.83 -2.31
CA CYS A 45 -3.50 -2.28 -1.66
C CYS A 45 -4.30 -1.09 -1.12
N LEU A 46 -5.51 -1.32 -0.62
CA LEU A 46 -6.23 -0.31 0.14
C LEU A 46 -5.59 -0.20 1.53
N GLU A 47 -5.29 1.02 1.96
CA GLU A 47 -4.84 1.36 3.31
C GLU A 47 -5.95 2.02 4.10
N ILE A 48 -6.18 1.54 5.32
CA ILE A 48 -7.05 2.19 6.30
C ILE A 48 -6.22 2.43 7.55
N GLY A 49 -6.06 3.68 7.94
CA GLY A 49 -5.31 4.09 9.14
C GLY A 49 -6.26 4.54 10.25
N LEU A 50 -5.92 4.22 11.50
CA LEU A 50 -6.56 4.75 12.70
C LEU A 50 -5.50 5.44 13.56
N CYS A 51 -5.65 6.74 13.78
CA CYS A 51 -4.82 7.51 14.69
C CYS A 51 -5.27 7.29 16.14
N HIS A 52 -4.35 6.85 17.00
CA HIS A 52 -4.66 6.60 18.42
C HIS A 52 -4.31 7.76 19.32
N SER A 53 -3.28 8.53 18.99
CA SER A 53 -2.81 9.63 19.85
C SER A 53 -2.21 10.76 19.02
N SER A 54 -2.19 11.96 19.61
CA SER A 54 -1.62 13.15 19.01
C SER A 54 -2.33 13.58 17.72
N GLY A 55 -1.69 14.42 16.92
CA GLY A 55 -2.18 14.93 15.65
C GLY A 55 -1.06 15.09 14.65
N GLY A 56 -1.38 15.68 13.52
CA GLY A 56 -0.40 15.94 12.48
C GLY A 56 -1.01 16.29 11.15
N THR A 57 -0.18 16.27 10.12
CA THR A 57 -0.57 16.62 8.77
C THR A 57 -0.43 15.41 7.85
N MET A 58 -1.43 15.21 7.00
CA MET A 58 -1.40 14.28 5.89
C MET A 58 -1.52 15.05 4.58
N VAL A 59 -0.77 14.63 3.57
CA VAL A 59 -0.83 15.19 2.23
C VAL A 59 -1.33 14.13 1.28
N PHE A 60 -2.40 14.43 0.60
CA PHE A 60 -2.92 13.68 -0.54
C PHE A 60 -2.79 14.56 -1.77
N ASP A 61 -2.12 14.11 -2.79
CA ASP A 61 -2.11 14.73 -4.12
C ASP A 61 -2.05 16.29 -4.12
N HIS A 62 -1.27 16.91 -3.25
CA HIS A 62 -1.12 18.36 -3.04
C HIS A 62 -2.09 19.02 -2.04
N GLN A 63 -3.08 18.33 -1.52
CA GLN A 63 -3.92 18.84 -0.43
C GLN A 63 -3.31 18.46 0.92
N GLN A 64 -3.18 19.43 1.80
CA GLN A 64 -2.81 19.20 3.18
C GLN A 64 -4.06 19.18 4.04
N VAL A 65 -4.21 18.11 4.81
CA VAL A 65 -5.29 17.95 5.79
C VAL A 65 -4.69 17.67 7.16
N HIS A 66 -5.32 18.20 8.21
CA HIS A 66 -4.89 17.96 9.58
C HIS A 66 -5.71 16.84 10.19
N PHE A 67 -5.03 15.83 10.77
CA PHE A 67 -5.65 14.73 11.50
C PHE A 67 -5.44 14.87 13.00
N ALA A 68 -6.31 14.24 13.78
CA ALA A 68 -6.24 14.18 15.24
C ALA A 68 -6.50 12.74 15.73
N ALA A 69 -6.27 12.53 17.03
CA ALA A 69 -6.58 11.26 17.67
C ALA A 69 -8.03 10.84 17.46
N GLY A 70 -8.24 9.59 17.05
CA GLY A 70 -9.52 9.00 16.72
C GLY A 70 -9.89 9.07 15.24
N ASP A 71 -9.20 9.87 14.44
CA ASP A 71 -9.49 9.98 13.01
C ASP A 71 -9.09 8.72 12.24
N VAL A 72 -9.85 8.44 11.19
CA VAL A 72 -9.62 7.30 10.30
C VAL A 72 -9.27 7.80 8.91
N THR A 73 -8.24 7.22 8.31
CA THR A 73 -7.89 7.47 6.91
C THR A 73 -8.30 6.29 6.03
N CYS A 74 -8.61 6.58 4.77
CA CYS A 74 -8.83 5.55 3.76
C CYS A 74 -8.15 5.98 2.46
N ILE A 75 -7.15 5.22 2.02
CA ILE A 75 -6.31 5.57 0.87
C ILE A 75 -6.30 4.40 -0.10
N ALA A 76 -6.74 4.65 -1.33
CA ALA A 76 -6.74 3.67 -2.39
C ALA A 76 -5.31 3.35 -2.88
N ARG A 77 -5.16 2.21 -3.54
CA ARG A 77 -3.91 1.86 -4.21
C ARG A 77 -3.48 2.95 -5.19
N ASN A 78 -2.17 3.14 -5.32
CA ASN A 78 -1.56 4.11 -6.23
C ASN A 78 -1.90 5.59 -5.97
N VAL A 79 -2.54 5.94 -4.85
CA VAL A 79 -2.76 7.34 -4.46
C VAL A 79 -1.53 7.88 -3.74
N PRO A 80 -0.86 8.91 -4.28
CA PRO A 80 0.31 9.50 -3.66
C PRO A 80 -0.04 10.23 -2.37
N HIS A 81 0.64 9.87 -1.28
CA HIS A 81 0.42 10.51 0.02
C HIS A 81 1.66 10.48 0.90
N THR A 82 1.65 11.28 1.95
CA THR A 82 2.62 11.25 3.04
C THR A 82 2.00 11.81 4.31
N THR A 83 2.55 11.40 5.45
CA THR A 83 2.04 11.77 6.78
C THR A 83 3.20 12.14 7.67
N TRP A 84 3.03 13.16 8.51
CA TRP A 84 3.94 13.47 9.61
C TRP A 84 3.15 14.00 10.82
N SER A 85 3.67 13.74 11.99
CA SER A 85 3.06 14.18 13.25
C SER A 85 3.36 15.66 13.54
N ASP A 86 2.61 16.21 14.47
CA ASP A 86 2.92 17.53 15.03
C ASP A 86 4.28 17.51 15.74
N PRO A 87 4.97 18.65 15.82
CA PRO A 87 6.37 18.71 16.29
C PRO A 87 6.61 18.20 17.71
N GLU A 88 5.59 18.22 18.56
CA GLU A 88 5.73 17.94 19.99
C GLU A 88 5.64 16.45 20.32
N GLU A 89 4.93 15.66 19.52
CA GLU A 89 4.68 14.25 19.82
C GLU A 89 4.44 13.40 18.56
N ALA A 90 5.13 12.28 18.46
CA ALA A 90 4.90 11.29 17.41
C ALA A 90 3.51 10.63 17.56
N SER A 91 2.67 10.74 16.55
CA SER A 91 1.34 10.13 16.56
C SER A 91 1.41 8.61 16.42
N ARG A 92 0.65 7.89 17.23
CA ARG A 92 0.56 6.44 17.21
C ARG A 92 -0.60 5.98 16.33
N TRP A 93 -0.35 4.98 15.51
CA TRP A 93 -1.28 4.51 14.50
C TRP A 93 -1.47 3.00 14.52
N SER A 94 -2.62 2.56 14.04
CA SER A 94 -2.83 1.21 13.52
C SER A 94 -3.23 1.30 12.06
N TYR A 95 -2.78 0.31 11.26
CA TYR A 95 -3.07 0.26 9.83
C TYR A 95 -3.64 -1.10 9.44
N LEU A 96 -4.63 -1.05 8.56
CA LEU A 96 -5.17 -2.20 7.85
C LEU A 96 -4.79 -2.04 6.38
N PHE A 97 -4.06 -3.00 5.84
CA PHE A 97 -3.75 -3.10 4.41
C PHE A 97 -4.52 -4.29 3.86
N LEU A 98 -5.36 -4.08 2.86
CA LEU A 98 -6.22 -5.13 2.34
C LEU A 98 -6.36 -5.11 0.82
N ASP A 99 -6.45 -6.32 0.24
CA ASP A 99 -6.94 -6.51 -1.11
C ASP A 99 -8.46 -6.76 -1.03
N VAL A 100 -9.22 -5.75 -1.40
CA VAL A 100 -10.68 -5.75 -1.25
C VAL A 100 -11.33 -6.84 -2.11
N GLU A 101 -10.88 -7.02 -3.34
CA GLU A 101 -11.46 -7.99 -4.28
C GLU A 101 -11.13 -9.43 -3.86
N ALA A 102 -9.89 -9.69 -3.46
CA ALA A 102 -9.48 -11.01 -3.00
C ALA A 102 -10.10 -11.37 -1.63
N LEU A 103 -10.27 -10.38 -0.73
CA LEU A 103 -10.84 -10.61 0.59
C LEU A 103 -12.35 -10.86 0.56
N LEU A 104 -13.10 -10.04 -0.16
CA LEU A 104 -14.56 -10.02 -0.14
C LEU A 104 -15.20 -10.72 -1.35
N GLY A 105 -14.42 -10.93 -2.41
CA GLY A 105 -14.89 -11.42 -3.69
C GLY A 105 -15.56 -10.34 -4.56
N PRO A 106 -15.59 -10.54 -5.88
CA PRO A 106 -16.04 -9.53 -6.83
C PRO A 106 -17.53 -9.18 -6.70
N SER A 107 -18.34 -10.10 -6.18
CA SER A 107 -19.79 -9.91 -6.09
C SER A 107 -20.24 -8.95 -4.99
N VAL A 108 -19.48 -8.79 -3.91
CA VAL A 108 -19.89 -7.97 -2.76
C VAL A 108 -20.03 -6.50 -3.13
N LEU A 109 -19.13 -5.97 -3.94
CA LEU A 109 -19.17 -4.57 -4.37
C LEU A 109 -19.99 -4.36 -5.65
N GLN A 110 -20.09 -5.38 -6.52
CA GLN A 110 -20.83 -5.30 -7.79
C GLN A 110 -22.36 -5.33 -7.61
N HIS A 111 -22.88 -6.03 -6.60
CA HIS A 111 -24.33 -6.11 -6.34
C HIS A 111 -24.95 -4.81 -5.79
N HIS A 112 -24.15 -3.84 -5.44
CA HIS A 112 -24.62 -2.53 -5.00
C HIS A 112 -24.75 -1.56 -6.19
N SER A 113 -25.53 -1.92 -7.21
CA SER A 113 -25.78 -1.12 -8.43
C SER A 113 -26.28 0.32 -8.16
N ARG A 114 -26.70 0.62 -6.94
CA ARG A 114 -27.04 1.98 -6.47
C ARG A 114 -25.86 2.80 -5.97
N LEU A 115 -24.70 2.15 -5.73
CA LEU A 115 -23.45 2.81 -5.34
C LEU A 115 -22.61 3.01 -6.60
N LYS A 116 -22.85 4.09 -7.32
CA LYS A 116 -22.30 4.36 -8.65
C LYS A 116 -20.79 4.53 -8.72
N ASP A 117 -20.10 4.64 -7.59
CA ASP A 117 -18.71 5.07 -7.53
C ASP A 117 -17.72 4.02 -7.01
N THR A 118 -18.10 2.73 -6.95
CA THR A 118 -17.28 1.68 -6.36
C THR A 118 -15.90 1.55 -7.03
N GLY A 119 -15.85 1.56 -8.35
CA GLY A 119 -14.59 1.50 -9.09
C GLY A 119 -13.68 2.70 -8.80
N ARG A 120 -14.27 3.89 -8.76
CA ARG A 120 -13.55 5.12 -8.43
C ARG A 120 -13.11 5.13 -6.97
N PHE A 121 -13.93 4.66 -6.05
CA PHE A 121 -13.55 4.51 -4.64
C PHE A 121 -12.31 3.65 -4.48
N LEU A 122 -12.25 2.51 -5.14
CA LEU A 122 -11.11 1.59 -5.05
C LEU A 122 -9.85 2.10 -5.74
N SER A 123 -9.97 3.00 -6.73
CA SER A 123 -8.84 3.56 -7.47
C SER A 123 -8.36 4.91 -6.98
N ASP A 124 -9.24 5.71 -6.37
CA ASP A 124 -8.98 7.14 -6.15
C ASP A 124 -9.27 7.62 -4.72
N CYS A 125 -9.80 6.75 -3.85
CA CYS A 125 -10.18 7.15 -2.50
C CYS A 125 -9.00 7.71 -1.71
N HIS A 126 -9.19 8.88 -1.12
CA HIS A 126 -8.26 9.51 -0.18
C HIS A 126 -9.08 10.31 0.84
N LEU A 127 -9.60 9.63 1.84
CA LEU A 127 -10.47 10.20 2.86
C LEU A 127 -9.72 10.39 4.18
N LEU A 128 -9.99 11.50 4.83
CA LEU A 128 -9.77 11.70 6.26
C LEU A 128 -11.14 11.85 6.93
N LEU A 129 -11.50 10.88 7.75
CA LEU A 129 -12.79 10.75 8.41
C LEU A 129 -12.65 11.09 9.88
N HIS A 130 -13.17 12.25 10.27
CA HIS A 130 -13.13 12.67 11.67
C HIS A 130 -14.06 11.80 12.52
N SER A 131 -13.55 11.27 13.63
CA SER A 131 -14.28 10.35 14.50
C SER A 131 -15.57 10.93 15.07
N ARG A 132 -15.63 12.26 15.29
CA ARG A 132 -16.84 12.97 15.75
C ARG A 132 -17.99 12.90 14.73
N ASP A 133 -17.67 12.86 13.43
CA ASP A 133 -18.64 12.87 12.34
C ASP A 133 -18.97 11.45 11.87
N HIS A 134 -18.00 10.51 12.03
CA HIS A 134 -18.09 9.13 11.56
C HIS A 134 -17.76 8.10 12.64
N PRO A 135 -18.39 8.11 13.83
CA PRO A 135 -18.02 7.24 14.95
C PRO A 135 -18.10 5.74 14.60
N ARG A 136 -19.11 5.33 13.82
CA ARG A 136 -19.27 3.93 13.41
C ARG A 136 -18.13 3.41 12.53
N ILE A 137 -17.54 4.26 11.71
CA ILE A 137 -16.37 3.88 10.89
C ILE A 137 -15.19 3.54 11.80
N ARG A 138 -14.92 4.40 12.77
CA ARG A 138 -13.90 4.16 13.79
C ARG A 138 -14.15 2.85 14.56
N GLU A 139 -15.38 2.66 15.06
CA GLU A 139 -15.77 1.44 15.80
C GLU A 139 -15.50 0.16 14.98
N HIS A 140 -15.84 0.14 13.69
CA HIS A 140 -15.57 -1.01 12.82
C HIS A 140 -14.07 -1.26 12.66
N VAL A 141 -13.26 -0.21 12.51
CA VAL A 141 -11.79 -0.36 12.40
C VAL A 141 -11.21 -0.93 13.70
N GLU A 142 -11.63 -0.42 14.86
CA GLU A 142 -11.22 -0.92 16.17
C GLU A 142 -11.61 -2.40 16.38
N GLU A 143 -12.82 -2.77 15.92
CA GLU A 143 -13.32 -4.15 16.01
C GLU A 143 -12.53 -5.11 15.11
N ILE A 144 -12.23 -4.70 13.86
CA ILE A 144 -11.39 -5.50 12.96
C ILE A 144 -10.00 -5.72 13.57
N ILE A 145 -9.39 -4.67 14.14
CA ILE A 145 -8.08 -4.78 14.80
C ILE A 145 -8.15 -5.79 15.95
N ARG A 146 -9.18 -5.71 16.77
CA ARG A 146 -9.38 -6.61 17.92
C ARG A 146 -9.56 -8.07 17.47
N GLU A 147 -10.43 -8.33 16.49
CA GLU A 147 -10.63 -9.67 15.92
C GLU A 147 -9.34 -10.26 15.34
N MET A 148 -8.54 -9.43 14.67
CA MET A 148 -7.25 -9.84 14.09
C MET A 148 -6.17 -10.11 15.16
N GLN A 149 -6.27 -9.49 16.33
CA GLN A 149 -5.38 -9.76 17.47
C GLN A 149 -5.79 -11.01 18.23
N ASP A 150 -7.08 -11.14 18.56
CA ASP A 150 -7.62 -12.21 19.40
C ASP A 150 -7.70 -13.55 18.65
N ARG A 151 -7.99 -13.50 17.34
CA ARG A 151 -8.12 -14.67 16.45
C ARG A 151 -9.02 -15.77 17.01
N ALA A 152 -10.15 -15.37 17.61
CA ALA A 152 -11.15 -16.28 18.12
C ALA A 152 -11.72 -17.18 17.00
N PRO A 153 -12.26 -18.38 17.31
CA PRO A 153 -12.87 -19.23 16.30
C PRO A 153 -13.90 -18.47 15.44
N GLY A 154 -13.72 -18.49 14.12
CA GLY A 154 -14.58 -17.77 13.18
C GLY A 154 -14.15 -16.33 12.86
N TYR A 155 -13.02 -15.84 13.39
CA TYR A 155 -12.56 -14.46 13.18
C TYR A 155 -12.44 -14.07 11.69
N HIS A 156 -12.06 -14.97 10.79
CA HIS A 156 -12.03 -14.68 9.34
C HIS A 156 -13.39 -14.23 8.83
N THR A 157 -14.48 -14.91 9.24
CA THR A 157 -15.85 -14.55 8.84
C THR A 157 -16.28 -13.24 9.48
N CYS A 158 -15.96 -13.04 10.75
CA CYS A 158 -16.22 -11.80 11.46
C CYS A 158 -15.53 -10.61 10.79
N VAL A 159 -14.22 -10.70 10.54
CA VAL A 159 -13.43 -9.67 9.87
C VAL A 159 -13.96 -9.37 8.47
N LYS A 160 -14.33 -10.36 7.66
CA LYS A 160 -14.94 -10.13 6.32
C LYS A 160 -16.24 -9.35 6.42
N SER A 161 -17.08 -9.69 7.39
CA SER A 161 -18.35 -9.00 7.61
C SER A 161 -18.15 -7.54 8.05
N LEU A 162 -17.23 -7.32 8.98
CA LEU A 162 -16.85 -5.99 9.44
C LEU A 162 -16.22 -5.15 8.32
N CYS A 163 -15.30 -5.73 7.55
CA CYS A 163 -14.71 -5.06 6.38
C CYS A 163 -15.79 -4.69 5.34
N THR A 164 -16.77 -5.56 5.11
CA THR A 164 -17.87 -5.26 4.20
C THR A 164 -18.68 -4.06 4.70
N ALA A 165 -19.07 -4.04 5.98
CA ALA A 165 -19.81 -2.93 6.57
C ALA A 165 -18.99 -1.62 6.55
N LEU A 166 -17.72 -1.69 6.91
CA LEU A 166 -16.79 -0.57 6.90
C LEU A 166 -16.65 0.04 5.50
N LEU A 167 -16.34 -0.78 4.49
CA LEU A 167 -16.15 -0.31 3.11
C LEU A 167 -17.42 0.29 2.51
N ILE A 168 -18.60 -0.28 2.79
CA ILE A 168 -19.87 0.31 2.39
C ILE A 168 -20.09 1.65 3.10
N GLY A 169 -19.76 1.75 4.38
CA GLY A 169 -19.82 3.00 5.13
C GLY A 169 -18.94 4.09 4.50
N MET A 170 -17.67 3.77 4.22
CA MET A 170 -16.72 4.67 3.58
C MET A 170 -17.14 5.06 2.16
N LEU A 171 -17.65 4.12 1.36
CA LEU A 171 -18.13 4.37 0.02
C LEU A 171 -19.35 5.33 0.01
N ARG A 172 -20.23 5.25 1.02
CA ARG A 172 -21.35 6.20 1.17
C ARG A 172 -20.84 7.62 1.43
N VAL A 173 -19.85 7.78 2.31
CA VAL A 173 -19.22 9.09 2.56
C VAL A 173 -18.56 9.59 1.28
N TYR A 174 -17.71 8.77 0.66
CA TYR A 174 -17.05 9.10 -0.60
C TYR A 174 -18.02 9.53 -1.71
N SER A 175 -19.20 8.92 -1.79
CA SER A 175 -20.21 9.26 -2.80
C SER A 175 -20.98 10.57 -2.49
N GLN A 176 -20.87 11.08 -1.28
CA GLN A 176 -21.51 12.34 -0.85
C GLN A 176 -20.56 13.54 -0.92
N GLU A 177 -19.24 13.29 -0.94
CA GLU A 177 -18.27 14.37 -1.09
C GLU A 177 -18.41 15.04 -2.45
N ASP A 178 -18.40 16.38 -2.44
CA ASP A 178 -18.45 17.18 -3.65
C ASP A 178 -17.10 17.02 -4.37
N LYS A 179 -17.10 16.22 -5.43
CA LYS A 179 -15.90 15.84 -6.17
C LYS A 179 -15.43 17.01 -7.03
N SER A 180 -14.97 18.09 -6.40
CA SER A 180 -14.14 19.06 -7.10
C SER A 180 -12.90 18.31 -7.60
N ASP A 181 -12.70 18.32 -8.88
CA ASP A 181 -11.70 17.57 -9.67
C ASP A 181 -10.25 18.02 -9.32
N VAL A 182 -9.80 17.74 -8.08
CA VAL A 182 -8.45 18.04 -7.61
C VAL A 182 -7.59 16.77 -7.64
N ARG A 183 -7.55 16.11 -8.80
CA ARG A 183 -6.63 15.02 -9.04
C ARG A 183 -5.34 15.55 -9.64
N ASP A 184 -4.21 14.91 -9.28
CA ASP A 184 -3.08 14.97 -10.19
C ASP A 184 -3.46 14.21 -11.48
N PRO A 185 -3.82 14.91 -12.57
CA PRO A 185 -4.27 14.25 -13.78
C PRO A 185 -3.19 13.32 -14.35
N TYR A 186 -1.94 13.51 -13.96
CA TYR A 186 -0.81 12.75 -14.44
C TYR A 186 -0.66 11.39 -13.73
N MET A 187 -0.90 11.33 -12.40
CA MET A 187 -0.93 10.05 -11.70
C MET A 187 -2.15 9.22 -12.10
N SER A 188 -3.31 9.83 -12.18
CA SER A 188 -4.53 9.18 -12.69
C SER A 188 -4.33 8.63 -14.11
N ALA A 189 -3.59 9.34 -14.96
CA ALA A 189 -3.32 8.90 -16.33
C ALA A 189 -2.41 7.66 -16.42
N ILE A 190 -1.53 7.37 -15.43
CA ILE A 190 -0.64 6.21 -15.45
C ILE A 190 -1.08 5.07 -14.52
N SER A 191 -2.08 5.29 -13.67
CA SER A 191 -2.61 4.29 -12.74
C SER A 191 -3.01 2.97 -13.42
N PRO A 192 -3.68 2.96 -14.60
CA PRO A 192 -3.99 1.72 -15.30
C PRO A 192 -2.75 0.87 -15.65
N ALA A 193 -1.62 1.52 -15.95
CA ALA A 193 -0.37 0.81 -16.21
C ALA A 193 0.24 0.22 -14.94
N LEU A 194 0.14 0.91 -13.81
CA LEU A 194 0.60 0.40 -12.52
C LEU A 194 -0.21 -0.84 -12.12
N ASP A 195 -1.53 -0.76 -12.23
CA ASP A 195 -2.44 -1.88 -11.95
C ASP A 195 -2.11 -3.08 -12.85
N TYR A 196 -1.99 -2.84 -14.16
CA TYR A 196 -1.65 -3.91 -15.11
C TYR A 196 -0.31 -4.59 -14.79
N ILE A 197 0.72 -3.83 -14.43
CA ILE A 197 2.02 -4.38 -14.02
C ILE A 197 1.86 -5.25 -12.77
N HIS A 198 1.07 -4.82 -11.78
CA HIS A 198 0.82 -5.59 -10.56
C HIS A 198 0.10 -6.90 -10.79
N GLU A 199 -0.88 -6.91 -11.68
CA GLU A 199 -1.68 -8.09 -11.99
C GLU A 199 -0.95 -9.06 -12.93
N ASN A 200 -0.10 -8.53 -13.81
CA ASN A 200 0.54 -9.31 -14.88
C ASN A 200 2.06 -9.41 -14.75
N TYR A 201 2.66 -9.13 -13.59
CA TYR A 201 4.12 -9.09 -13.41
C TYR A 201 4.83 -10.40 -13.76
N MET A 202 4.15 -11.55 -13.66
CA MET A 202 4.71 -12.86 -13.98
C MET A 202 4.87 -13.08 -15.49
N GLN A 203 4.19 -12.32 -16.32
CA GLN A 203 4.17 -12.47 -17.78
C GLN A 203 5.07 -11.42 -18.43
N ASP A 204 5.61 -11.75 -19.61
CA ASP A 204 6.21 -10.75 -20.48
C ASP A 204 5.13 -10.13 -21.35
N PHE A 205 5.13 -8.82 -21.44
CA PHE A 205 4.20 -8.06 -22.27
C PHE A 205 4.89 -6.91 -22.99
N PRO A 206 4.44 -6.55 -24.21
CA PRO A 206 4.95 -5.38 -24.91
C PRO A 206 4.66 -4.10 -24.12
N GLN A 207 5.64 -3.17 -24.09
CA GLN A 207 5.45 -1.88 -23.37
C GLN A 207 4.32 -1.03 -23.96
N GLU A 208 3.98 -1.27 -25.22
CA GLU A 208 2.88 -0.61 -25.94
C GLU A 208 1.53 -0.89 -25.27
N VAL A 209 1.36 -2.05 -24.64
CA VAL A 209 0.15 -2.40 -23.86
C VAL A 209 -0.07 -1.35 -22.76
N LEU A 210 0.97 -0.99 -22.03
CA LEU A 210 0.87 -0.02 -20.92
C LEU A 210 0.45 1.38 -21.42
N SER A 211 1.05 1.82 -22.52
CA SER A 211 0.70 3.13 -23.10
C SER A 211 -0.73 3.16 -23.65
N SER A 212 -1.18 2.05 -24.23
CA SER A 212 -2.56 1.90 -24.75
C SER A 212 -3.59 1.92 -23.62
N LEU A 213 -3.33 1.22 -22.50
CA LEU A 213 -4.19 1.24 -21.32
C LEU A 213 -4.32 2.65 -20.73
N CYS A 214 -3.26 3.45 -20.83
CA CYS A 214 -3.24 4.82 -20.38
C CYS A 214 -3.77 5.83 -21.43
N HIS A 215 -4.20 5.38 -22.60
CA HIS A 215 -4.60 6.23 -23.74
C HIS A 215 -3.54 7.29 -24.12
N LEU A 216 -2.25 6.93 -23.99
CA LEU A 216 -1.12 7.81 -24.28
C LEU A 216 -0.26 7.26 -25.43
N SER A 217 0.44 8.15 -26.15
CA SER A 217 1.50 7.70 -27.05
C SER A 217 2.65 7.07 -26.25
N PRO A 218 3.39 6.06 -26.80
CA PRO A 218 4.48 5.40 -26.08
C PRO A 218 5.56 6.35 -25.56
N THR A 219 5.85 7.41 -26.27
CA THR A 219 6.84 8.43 -25.85
C THR A 219 6.32 9.28 -24.72
N HIS A 220 5.06 9.72 -24.77
CA HIS A 220 4.44 10.51 -23.71
C HIS A 220 4.28 9.66 -22.44
N PHE A 221 3.80 8.43 -22.58
CA PHE A 221 3.67 7.48 -21.48
C PHE A 221 5.00 7.27 -20.74
N ARG A 222 6.10 6.93 -21.47
CA ARG A 222 7.41 6.71 -20.84
C ARG A 222 7.93 7.94 -20.11
N ARG A 223 7.75 9.14 -20.68
CA ARG A 223 8.14 10.39 -20.03
C ARG A 223 7.32 10.63 -18.77
N LEU A 224 6.00 10.55 -18.87
CA LEU A 224 5.08 10.78 -17.77
C LEU A 224 5.28 9.75 -16.64
N PHE A 225 5.39 8.47 -16.96
CA PHE A 225 5.66 7.42 -16.00
C PHE A 225 6.96 7.69 -15.24
N ARG A 226 8.04 8.09 -15.94
CA ARG A 226 9.31 8.42 -15.29
C ARG A 226 9.22 9.68 -14.43
N GLU A 227 8.48 10.68 -14.85
CA GLU A 227 8.24 11.91 -14.07
C GLU A 227 7.46 11.64 -12.81
N GLN A 228 6.49 10.71 -12.84
CA GLN A 228 5.63 10.40 -11.72
C GLN A 228 6.25 9.35 -10.77
N ILE A 229 6.81 8.27 -11.30
CA ILE A 229 7.32 7.11 -10.51
C ILE A 229 8.82 7.19 -10.24
N GLY A 230 9.55 8.09 -10.90
CA GLY A 230 11.00 8.23 -10.76
C GLY A 230 11.82 7.17 -11.51
N THR A 231 11.17 6.16 -12.11
CA THR A 231 11.84 5.07 -12.82
C THR A 231 11.11 4.71 -14.13
N SER A 232 11.74 3.87 -14.97
CA SER A 232 11.07 3.42 -16.20
C SER A 232 10.03 2.32 -15.90
N PRO A 233 9.00 2.12 -16.77
CA PRO A 233 8.03 1.05 -16.61
C PRO A 233 8.66 -0.34 -16.50
N LEU A 234 9.70 -0.62 -17.29
CA LEU A 234 10.43 -1.89 -17.23
C LEU A 234 11.20 -2.05 -15.92
N SER A 235 11.84 -0.99 -15.43
CA SER A 235 12.52 -1.03 -14.13
C SER A 235 11.52 -1.24 -12.99
N PHE A 236 10.35 -0.62 -13.06
CA PHE A 236 9.26 -0.81 -12.10
C PHE A 236 8.74 -2.26 -12.12
N LEU A 237 8.54 -2.86 -13.29
CA LEU A 237 8.20 -4.29 -13.43
C LEU A 237 9.23 -5.18 -12.74
N HIS A 238 10.54 -4.94 -12.99
CA HIS A 238 11.58 -5.72 -12.33
C HIS A 238 11.57 -5.52 -10.80
N GLN A 239 11.36 -4.31 -10.30
CA GLN A 239 11.22 -4.07 -8.86
C GLN A 239 10.04 -4.85 -8.28
N THR A 240 8.87 -4.82 -8.93
CA THR A 240 7.69 -5.59 -8.53
C THR A 240 8.00 -7.10 -8.47
N ARG A 241 8.63 -7.66 -9.51
CA ARG A 241 9.04 -9.09 -9.54
C ARG A 241 9.98 -9.43 -8.38
N ILE A 242 10.97 -8.58 -8.08
CA ILE A 242 11.90 -8.81 -6.97
C ILE A 242 11.17 -8.77 -5.62
N LEU A 243 10.31 -7.80 -5.40
CA LEU A 243 9.53 -7.70 -4.15
C LEU A 243 8.63 -8.93 -3.96
N LYS A 244 7.92 -9.38 -5.01
CA LYS A 244 7.13 -10.62 -4.97
C LYS A 244 8.00 -11.86 -4.72
N SER A 245 9.23 -11.91 -5.26
CA SER A 245 10.15 -13.01 -4.99
C SER A 245 10.62 -13.06 -3.53
N CYS A 246 10.74 -11.93 -2.85
CA CYS A 246 11.08 -11.89 -1.43
C CYS A 246 10.03 -12.62 -0.57
N THR A 247 8.75 -12.45 -0.89
CA THR A 247 7.67 -13.20 -0.24
C THR A 247 7.88 -14.70 -0.38
N LEU A 248 8.07 -15.17 -1.62
CA LEU A 248 8.27 -16.60 -1.89
C LEU A 248 9.55 -17.14 -1.25
N LEU A 249 10.63 -16.36 -1.25
CA LEU A 249 11.89 -16.74 -0.59
C LEU A 249 11.70 -16.98 0.90
N ARG A 250 10.84 -16.21 1.56
CA ARG A 250 10.57 -16.30 3.00
C ARG A 250 9.52 -17.35 3.35
N SER A 251 8.43 -17.43 2.58
CA SER A 251 7.26 -18.24 2.91
C SER A 251 7.28 -19.65 2.33
N SER A 252 8.27 -20.00 1.50
CA SER A 252 8.30 -21.31 0.82
C SER A 252 9.67 -21.97 0.84
N ALA A 253 9.69 -23.30 0.68
CA ALA A 253 10.89 -24.10 0.49
C ALA A 253 11.35 -24.18 -0.98
N LEU A 254 10.69 -23.46 -1.91
CA LEU A 254 11.00 -23.48 -3.33
C LEU A 254 12.46 -23.05 -3.59
N SER A 255 13.09 -23.67 -4.59
CA SER A 255 14.42 -23.28 -5.01
C SER A 255 14.44 -21.86 -5.60
N VAL A 256 15.61 -21.23 -5.58
CA VAL A 256 15.79 -19.90 -6.20
C VAL A 256 15.45 -19.93 -7.70
N THR A 257 15.69 -21.06 -8.37
CA THR A 257 15.36 -21.26 -9.79
C THR A 257 13.85 -21.27 -10.01
N GLU A 258 13.11 -22.04 -9.20
CA GLU A 258 11.64 -22.08 -9.27
C GLU A 258 11.02 -20.72 -9.02
N ILE A 259 11.49 -20.04 -7.96
CA ILE A 259 11.02 -18.67 -7.63
C ILE A 259 11.30 -17.71 -8.78
N SER A 260 12.51 -17.76 -9.38
CA SER A 260 12.82 -16.87 -10.51
C SER A 260 11.84 -17.03 -11.67
N SER A 261 11.48 -18.28 -12.00
CA SER A 261 10.51 -18.58 -13.04
C SER A 261 9.09 -18.14 -12.67
N MET A 262 8.67 -18.39 -11.41
CA MET A 262 7.34 -18.00 -10.91
C MET A 262 7.11 -16.49 -10.93
N VAL A 263 8.15 -15.70 -10.71
CA VAL A 263 8.03 -14.23 -10.75
C VAL A 263 8.32 -13.63 -12.14
N GLY A 264 8.38 -14.47 -13.18
CA GLY A 264 8.42 -14.03 -14.59
C GLY A 264 9.82 -13.79 -15.15
N TYR A 265 10.89 -14.38 -14.59
CA TYR A 265 12.22 -14.33 -15.21
C TYR A 265 12.50 -15.57 -16.05
N ASN A 266 12.91 -15.35 -17.30
CA ASN A 266 13.30 -16.40 -18.24
C ASN A 266 14.70 -17.00 -17.96
N SER A 267 15.50 -16.36 -17.08
CA SER A 267 16.77 -16.89 -16.64
C SER A 267 17.10 -16.49 -15.20
N GLN A 268 17.66 -17.44 -14.45
CA GLN A 268 18.11 -17.20 -13.08
C GLN A 268 19.24 -16.16 -13.01
N SER A 269 20.07 -16.06 -14.02
CA SER A 269 21.15 -15.06 -14.07
C SER A 269 20.58 -13.62 -14.13
N SER A 270 19.54 -13.41 -14.95
CA SER A 270 18.84 -12.12 -15.02
C SER A 270 18.17 -11.79 -13.68
N TYR A 271 17.48 -12.77 -13.07
CA TYR A 271 16.88 -12.63 -11.75
C TYR A 271 17.91 -12.21 -10.70
N ASN A 272 19.01 -12.98 -10.55
CA ASN A 272 20.05 -12.70 -9.57
C ASN A 272 20.64 -11.29 -9.73
N ARG A 273 20.86 -10.85 -10.96
CA ARG A 273 21.37 -9.50 -11.26
C ARG A 273 20.40 -8.41 -10.81
N HIS A 274 19.11 -8.55 -11.12
CA HIS A 274 18.08 -7.59 -10.72
C HIS A 274 17.88 -7.60 -9.19
N PHE A 275 17.92 -8.78 -8.58
CA PHE A 275 17.80 -8.95 -7.14
C PHE A 275 18.95 -8.24 -6.41
N ALA A 276 20.19 -8.53 -6.80
CA ALA A 276 21.38 -7.90 -6.20
C ALA A 276 21.39 -6.37 -6.41
N LYS A 277 20.94 -5.91 -7.58
CA LYS A 277 20.81 -4.46 -7.85
C LYS A 277 19.76 -3.79 -6.94
N ALA A 278 18.66 -4.47 -6.64
CA ALA A 278 17.57 -3.92 -5.85
C ALA A 278 17.84 -3.98 -4.33
N LEU A 279 18.45 -5.06 -3.84
CA LEU A 279 18.55 -5.38 -2.41
C LEU A 279 19.99 -5.51 -1.88
N GLY A 280 20.99 -5.33 -2.72
CA GLY A 280 22.40 -5.37 -2.33
C GLY A 280 22.94 -6.76 -1.95
N SER A 281 22.14 -7.83 -2.06
CA SER A 281 22.50 -9.19 -1.70
C SER A 281 21.97 -10.20 -2.71
N THR A 282 22.46 -11.45 -2.66
CA THR A 282 21.93 -12.53 -3.50
C THR A 282 20.61 -13.07 -2.91
N PRO A 283 19.72 -13.69 -3.71
CA PRO A 283 18.49 -14.33 -3.20
C PRO A 283 18.73 -15.37 -2.10
N ARG A 284 19.85 -16.11 -2.18
CA ARG A 284 20.24 -17.11 -1.17
C ARG A 284 20.64 -16.46 0.15
N GLU A 285 21.48 -15.44 0.08
CA GLU A 285 21.90 -14.67 1.27
C GLU A 285 20.70 -14.02 1.93
N TRP A 286 19.86 -13.39 1.12
CA TRP A 286 18.65 -12.73 1.59
C TRP A 286 17.70 -13.72 2.30
N ARG A 287 17.47 -14.92 1.73
CA ARG A 287 16.67 -15.97 2.37
C ARG A 287 17.24 -16.35 3.73
N LYS A 288 18.54 -16.53 3.83
CA LYS A 288 19.20 -16.92 5.08
C LYS A 288 19.08 -15.85 6.16
N THR A 289 19.31 -14.59 5.81
CA THR A 289 19.25 -13.48 6.76
C THR A 289 17.79 -13.12 7.15
N SER A 290 16.85 -13.27 6.22
CA SER A 290 15.42 -12.98 6.50
C SER A 290 14.72 -14.09 7.29
N ALA A 291 15.22 -15.33 7.29
CA ALA A 291 14.70 -16.41 8.14
C ALA A 291 14.97 -16.16 9.63
N ASP A 292 16.08 -15.50 9.95
CA ASP A 292 16.51 -15.20 11.32
C ASP A 292 16.03 -13.82 11.81
N SER A 293 15.39 -13.01 10.94
CA SER A 293 14.91 -11.68 11.29
C SER A 293 13.41 -11.69 11.61
N PRO A 294 12.99 -11.33 12.81
CA PRO A 294 11.58 -11.15 13.15
C PRO A 294 10.97 -9.90 12.48
N ARG A 295 11.77 -9.13 11.73
CA ARG A 295 11.33 -7.89 11.08
C ARG A 295 10.68 -8.20 9.73
N PRO A 296 9.39 -7.91 9.54
CA PRO A 296 8.81 -7.87 8.21
C PRO A 296 9.58 -6.86 7.34
N SER A 297 9.74 -7.14 6.04
CA SER A 297 10.28 -6.20 5.05
C SER A 297 9.59 -4.82 5.02
N LEU A 298 8.47 -4.69 5.68
CA LEU A 298 7.68 -3.49 5.95
C LEU A 298 8.42 -2.35 6.68
N LEU A 299 9.49 -2.66 7.42
CA LEU A 299 10.25 -1.66 8.18
C LEU A 299 11.33 -0.93 7.38
N ILE A 300 11.47 -1.25 6.09
CA ILE A 300 12.44 -0.60 5.19
C ILE A 300 11.89 0.73 4.65
N PHE A 301 10.59 0.99 4.82
CA PHE A 301 9.94 2.17 4.29
C PHE A 301 10.22 3.42 5.13
N SER A 302 10.47 4.53 4.44
CA SER A 302 10.68 5.82 5.07
C SER A 302 9.40 6.32 5.78
N GLY A 303 9.57 7.07 6.86
CA GLY A 303 8.46 7.71 7.59
C GLY A 303 8.00 7.00 8.86
N TRP A 304 8.43 5.75 9.10
CA TRP A 304 8.29 5.11 10.40
C TRP A 304 9.44 5.55 11.31
N THR A 305 9.15 5.93 12.55
CA THR A 305 10.20 6.04 13.57
C THR A 305 10.61 4.62 13.95
N GLU A 306 11.90 4.32 13.93
CA GLU A 306 12.40 3.13 14.61
C GLU A 306 12.09 3.33 16.10
N ALA A 307 11.22 2.49 16.67
CA ALA A 307 11.18 2.35 18.10
C ALA A 307 12.57 1.86 18.52
N GLU A 308 13.19 2.55 19.49
CA GLU A 308 14.45 2.13 20.09
C GLU A 308 14.42 0.64 20.34
N GLU A 309 15.50 -0.07 20.00
CA GLU A 309 15.63 -1.49 20.26
C GLU A 309 15.26 -1.76 21.72
N PRO A 310 14.43 -2.76 22.02
CA PRO A 310 14.26 -3.19 23.40
C PRO A 310 15.66 -3.54 23.90
N LEU A 311 16.10 -2.84 24.92
CA LEU A 311 17.32 -3.14 25.66
C LEU A 311 17.36 -4.66 25.87
N SER A 312 18.42 -5.28 25.37
CA SER A 312 18.73 -6.68 25.63
C SER A 312 18.54 -6.94 27.12
N ASP A 313 17.65 -7.86 27.44
CA ASP A 313 17.54 -8.39 28.80
C ASP A 313 18.94 -8.79 29.27
N PRO A 314 19.43 -8.28 30.40
CA PRO A 314 20.62 -8.82 31.00
C PRO A 314 20.28 -10.16 31.66
N SER A 315 20.76 -11.22 31.02
CA SER A 315 20.95 -12.60 31.52
C SER A 315 20.28 -12.99 32.83
#